data_d9600bb6f0e3ddeff472420ef42d6ead
#
_entry.id   d9600bb6f0e3ddeff472420ef42d6ead
#
_cell.length_a   1.000
_cell.length_b   1.000
_cell.length_c   1.000
_cell.angle_alpha   90.00
_cell.angle_beta   90.00
_cell.angle_gamma   90.00
#
_symmetry.space_group_name_H-M   'P 1'
#
loop_
_entity.id
_entity.type
_entity.pdbx_description
1 polymer ?
#
loop_
_entity_poly.entity_id
_entity_poly.type
_entity_poly.pdbx_seq_one_letter_code
_entity_poly.pdbx_strand_id
1 'polypeptide(L)' 'MPVGYSSDNPFQRERKLLGQTIKHLRDKGGMTQEGLAEKASINVSYLAKIENGYVNTTVRYLIKLARGLKVPVKALFEF' A
#
# COMPACT_ATOMS: atom_id res chain seq x y z
N MET A 1 -20.06 14.24 13.91
CA MET A 1 -19.76 13.62 13.76
C MET A 1 -19.97 12.72 13.36
N PRO A 2 -19.82 12.48 13.03
CA PRO A 2 -20.14 11.54 12.60
C PRO A 2 -19.78 10.55 13.02
N VAL A 3 -19.86 10.37 13.32
CA VAL A 3 -19.80 9.43 13.68
C VAL A 3 -19.94 8.50 13.10
N GLY A 4 -20.13 8.61 12.39
CA GLY A 4 -20.37 7.68 11.69
C GLY A 4 -19.49 6.76 11.31
N TYR A 5 -18.58 6.57 11.76
CA TYR A 5 -17.90 5.60 11.47
C TYR A 5 -18.45 4.47 11.87
N SER A 6 -18.75 3.64 11.03
CA SER A 6 -18.95 2.37 11.32
C SER A 6 -17.74 1.91 11.93
N SER A 7 -17.87 1.20 12.78
CA SER A 7 -16.82 0.67 13.38
C SER A 7 -16.05 -0.20 12.59
N ASP A 8 -16.50 -0.54 11.46
CA ASP A 8 -15.94 -1.64 10.85
C ASP A 8 -14.70 -1.38 10.14
N ASN A 9 -14.50 -0.48 9.34
CA ASN A 9 -13.33 -0.31 8.52
C ASN A 9 -13.19 1.14 8.16
N PRO A 10 -12.74 1.95 9.11
CA PRO A 10 -12.52 3.35 8.82
C PRO A 10 -11.53 3.48 7.68
N PHE A 11 -11.86 4.35 6.77
CA PHE A 11 -11.00 4.64 5.63
C PHE A 11 -10.79 3.44 4.71
N GLN A 12 -11.75 2.54 4.66
CA GLN A 12 -11.63 1.36 3.81
C GLN A 12 -11.42 1.73 2.35
N ARG A 13 -12.14 2.75 1.88
CA ARG A 13 -12.01 3.17 0.49
C ARG A 13 -10.59 3.63 0.20
N GLU A 14 -10.05 4.47 1.08
CA GLU A 14 -8.70 5.00 0.89
C GLU A 14 -7.64 3.91 0.97
N ARG A 15 -7.81 2.96 1.89
CA ARG A 15 -6.88 1.85 2.00
C ARG A 15 -6.87 1.00 0.74
N LYS A 16 -8.05 0.77 0.16
CA LYS A 16 -8.14 0.00 -1.08
C LYS A 16 -7.51 0.74 -2.25
N LEU A 17 -7.76 2.04 -2.35
CA LEU A 17 -7.19 2.83 -3.42
C LEU A 17 -5.66 2.90 -3.31
N LEU A 18 -5.16 3.06 -2.10
CA LEU A 18 -3.73 3.05 -1.86
C LEU A 18 -3.13 1.70 -2.26
N GLY A 19 -3.77 0.61 -1.83
CA GLY A 19 -3.28 -0.73 -2.15
C GLY A 19 -3.29 -1.00 -3.65
N GLN A 20 -4.35 -0.58 -4.34
CA GLN A 20 -4.43 -0.75 -5.78
C GLN A 20 -3.37 0.05 -6.52
N THR A 21 -3.08 1.26 -6.02
CA THR A 21 -2.04 2.09 -6.62
C THR A 21 -0.67 1.44 -6.47
N ILE A 22 -0.38 0.90 -5.29
CA ILE A 22 0.87 0.19 -5.04
C ILE A 22 0.98 -1.02 -5.97
N LYS A 23 -0.09 -1.80 -6.08
CA LYS A 23 -0.10 -2.97 -6.95
C LYS A 23 0.11 -2.57 -8.41
N HIS A 24 -0.54 -1.50 -8.83
CA HIS A 24 -0.39 -1.01 -10.21
C HIS A 24 1.05 -0.60 -10.49
N LEU A 25 1.66 0.15 -9.57
CA LEU A 25 3.05 0.57 -9.74
C LEU A 25 3.99 -0.63 -9.74
N ARG A 26 3.71 -1.62 -8.92
CA ARG A 26 4.50 -2.85 -8.88
C ARG A 26 4.40 -3.61 -10.20
N ASP A 27 3.18 -3.78 -10.70
CA ASP A 27 2.94 -4.48 -11.96
C ASP A 27 3.61 -3.74 -13.11
N LYS A 28 3.48 -2.42 -13.12
CA LYS A 28 4.08 -1.60 -14.15
C LYS A 28 5.60 -1.71 -14.12
N GLY A 29 6.17 -1.90 -12.96
CA GLY A 29 7.60 -2.09 -12.80
C GLY A 29 8.06 -3.52 -13.06
N GLY A 30 7.14 -4.42 -13.38
CA GLY A 30 7.49 -5.81 -13.68
C GLY A 30 7.86 -6.63 -12.47
N MET A 31 7.41 -6.24 -11.27
CA MET A 31 7.79 -6.93 -10.04
C MET A 31 6.68 -7.82 -9.52
N THR A 32 7.08 -8.95 -8.93
CA THR A 32 6.16 -9.77 -8.15
C THR A 32 6.02 -9.17 -6.75
N GLN A 33 5.03 -9.66 -6.00
CA GLN A 33 4.92 -9.24 -4.59
C GLN A 33 6.19 -9.58 -3.82
N GLU A 34 6.72 -10.78 -4.03
CA GLU A 34 7.95 -11.19 -3.36
C GLU A 34 9.11 -10.27 -3.74
N GLY A 35 9.20 -9.91 -5.01
CA GLY A 35 10.26 -9.02 -5.47
C GLY A 35 10.20 -7.65 -4.84
N LEU A 36 9.02 -7.05 -4.79
CA LEU A 36 8.88 -5.74 -4.15
C LEU A 36 9.10 -5.84 -2.64
N ALA A 37 8.57 -6.89 -2.00
CA ALA A 37 8.76 -7.06 -0.56
C ALA A 37 10.24 -7.14 -0.21
N GLU A 38 11.00 -7.85 -1.03
CA GLU A 38 12.44 -7.95 -0.81
C GLU A 38 13.12 -6.59 -0.98
N LYS A 39 12.80 -5.87 -2.05
CA LYS A 39 13.39 -4.56 -2.28
C LYS A 39 13.03 -3.56 -1.20
N ALA A 40 11.83 -3.65 -0.66
CA ALA A 40 11.35 -2.75 0.38
C ALA A 40 11.73 -3.23 1.79
N SER A 41 12.30 -4.42 1.92
CA SER A 41 12.63 -5.03 3.20
C SER A 41 11.41 -5.15 4.10
N ILE A 42 10.32 -5.69 3.54
CA ILE A 42 9.12 -5.94 4.32
C ILE A 42 8.67 -7.38 4.08
N ASN A 43 7.81 -7.85 4.95
CA ASN A 43 7.24 -9.18 4.84
C ASN A 43 6.26 -9.24 3.67
N VAL A 44 6.34 -10.27 2.84
CA VAL A 44 5.49 -10.37 1.66
C VAL A 44 4.01 -10.52 2.03
N SER A 45 3.72 -11.22 3.12
CA SER A 45 2.33 -11.36 3.54
C SER A 45 1.74 -10.02 3.96
N TYR A 46 2.56 -9.17 4.58
CA TYR A 46 2.12 -7.84 4.96
C TYR A 46 1.90 -6.97 3.72
N LEU A 47 2.79 -7.07 2.72
CA LEU A 47 2.59 -6.36 1.46
C LEU A 47 1.27 -6.75 0.82
N ALA A 48 0.95 -8.05 0.81
CA ALA A 48 -0.31 -8.52 0.25
C ALA A 48 -1.50 -7.89 0.98
N LYS A 49 -1.43 -7.76 2.30
CA LYS A 49 -2.49 -7.12 3.06
C LYS A 49 -2.62 -5.64 2.72
N ILE A 50 -1.50 -4.95 2.52
CA ILE A 50 -1.52 -3.55 2.11
C ILE A 50 -2.19 -3.42 0.73
N GLU A 51 -1.80 -4.26 -0.22
CA GLU A 51 -2.34 -4.19 -1.57
C GLU A 51 -3.84 -4.48 -1.60
N ASN A 52 -4.31 -5.31 -0.69
CA ASN A 52 -5.73 -5.64 -0.61
C ASN A 52 -6.54 -4.65 0.25
N GLY A 53 -5.88 -3.67 0.83
CA GLY A 53 -6.56 -2.68 1.65
C GLY A 53 -7.00 -3.19 3.00
N TYR A 54 -6.36 -4.24 3.50
CA TYR A 54 -6.78 -4.88 4.75
C TYR A 54 -6.17 -4.27 6.00
N VAL A 55 -5.17 -3.41 5.86
CA VAL A 55 -4.47 -2.85 7.03
C VAL A 55 -4.28 -1.36 6.89
N ASN A 56 -4.19 -0.69 8.01
CA ASN A 56 -3.76 0.71 8.08
C ASN A 56 -2.24 0.66 8.24
N THR A 57 -1.55 0.83 7.14
CA THR A 57 -0.10 0.77 7.20
C THR A 57 0.48 2.07 7.73
N THR A 58 1.77 2.08 7.99
CA THR A 58 2.45 3.25 8.54
C THR A 58 3.16 4.01 7.46
N VAL A 59 3.48 5.27 7.75
CA VAL A 59 4.31 6.07 6.84
C VAL A 59 5.65 5.39 6.59
N ARG A 60 6.21 4.75 7.62
CA ARG A 60 7.47 4.04 7.49
C ARG A 60 7.40 2.98 6.38
N TYR A 61 6.33 2.17 6.38
CA TYR A 61 6.18 1.15 5.36
C TYR A 61 5.94 1.76 3.98
N LEU A 62 5.21 2.87 3.91
CA LEU A 62 4.97 3.54 2.64
C LEU A 62 6.26 4.08 2.05
N ILE A 63 7.14 4.62 2.88
CA ILE A 63 8.44 5.08 2.42
C ILE A 63 9.27 3.90 1.88
N LYS A 64 9.26 2.79 2.60
CA LYS A 64 9.98 1.60 2.14
C LYS A 64 9.46 1.12 0.78
N LEU A 65 8.14 1.11 0.62
CA LEU A 65 7.54 0.67 -0.64
C LEU A 65 7.87 1.63 -1.78
N ALA A 66 7.79 2.94 -1.52
CA ALA A 66 8.12 3.92 -2.55
C ALA A 66 9.57 3.77 -3.00
N ARG A 67 10.47 3.52 -2.05
CA ARG A 67 11.88 3.30 -2.40
C ARG A 67 12.07 2.02 -3.21
N GLY A 68 11.37 0.95 -2.83
CA GLY A 68 11.43 -0.29 -3.59
C GLY A 68 10.88 -0.14 -4.99
N LEU A 69 9.86 0.70 -5.15
CA LEU A 69 9.26 0.99 -6.46
C LEU A 69 10.02 2.06 -7.24
N LYS A 70 10.96 2.75 -6.59
CA LYS A 70 11.73 3.85 -7.19
C LYS A 70 10.82 5.00 -7.62
N VAL A 71 9.86 5.33 -6.78
CA VAL A 71 8.95 6.46 -7.01
C VAL A 71 8.92 7.33 -5.76
N PRO A 72 8.51 8.59 -5.89
CA PRO A 72 8.32 9.41 -4.69
C PRO A 72 7.09 8.91 -3.91
N VAL A 73 7.08 9.13 -2.60
CA VAL A 73 5.98 8.66 -1.76
C VAL A 73 4.63 9.18 -2.26
N LYS A 74 4.59 10.41 -2.77
CA LYS A 74 3.33 10.98 -3.26
C LYS A 74 2.71 10.14 -4.37
N ALA A 75 3.53 9.42 -5.13
CA ALA A 75 2.99 8.60 -6.22
C ALA A 75 2.07 7.50 -5.71
N LEU A 76 2.23 7.09 -4.46
CA LEU A 76 1.38 6.06 -3.87
C LEU A 76 -0.04 6.57 -3.62
N PHE A 77 -0.22 7.88 -3.61
CA PHE A 77 -1.51 8.51 -3.32
C PHE A 77 -2.16 9.14 -4.53
N GLU A 78 -1.70 8.81 -5.71
CA GLU A 78 -2.26 9.37 -6.93
C GLU A 78 -3.46 8.56 -7.36
N PHE A 79 -4.56 8.85 -6.70
CA PHE A 79 -5.81 8.18 -7.02
C PHE A 79 -7.01 9.08 -6.75
#